data_1631342d8de445f6770e63d7e5ae6208
#
_entry.id   1631342d8de445f6770e63d7e5ae6208
#
_cell.length_a   1.000
_cell.length_b   1.000
_cell.length_c   1.000
_cell.angle_alpha   90.00
_cell.angle_beta   90.00
_cell.angle_gamma   90.00
#
_symmetry.space_group_name_H-M   'P 1'
#
loop_
_entity.id
_entity.type
_entity.pdbx_description
1 polymer ?
#
loop_
_entity_poly.entity_id
_entity_poly.type
_entity_poly.pdbx_seq_one_letter_code
_entity_poly.pdbx_strand_id
1 'polypeptide(L)'
;LIAYLGNIEHGEWIAMTVFVLLGSVPYQGAINSKAYERTIGTVLGMAIGIALIWLNHNMLHNNPLYFIIIAIVSAISGWHTLGNYGYAAMLAGLTMAMLLGNVSNDWLHAGIVRAINVIIGVVIVLIAATLIPIKSMLTWRFLLSDNLATCAHQFSLITVHKALPQDTQNALWLEQRHLNARLVKSRSLLAPTAHESKINL
;
A
#
# COMPACT_ATOMS: atom_id res chain seq x y z
N LEU A 1 -1.10 22.49 3.39
CA LEU A 1 -0.45 23.66 4.01
C LEU A 1 0.99 23.81 3.53
N ILE A 2 1.85 22.77 3.65
CA ILE A 2 3.26 22.80 3.23
C ILE A 2 3.40 23.13 1.73
N ALA A 3 2.59 22.48 0.87
CA ALA A 3 2.61 22.72 -0.57
C ALA A 3 2.18 24.17 -0.93
N TYR A 4 1.23 24.71 -0.17
CA TYR A 4 0.74 26.08 -0.37
C TYR A 4 1.73 27.14 0.10
N LEU A 5 2.33 26.95 1.30
CA LEU A 5 3.34 27.84 1.86
C LEU A 5 4.67 27.82 1.09
N GLY A 6 5.01 26.68 0.48
CA GLY A 6 6.23 26.50 -0.30
C GLY A 6 6.12 26.92 -1.76
N ASN A 7 4.95 27.37 -2.22
CA ASN A 7 4.68 27.66 -3.64
C ASN A 7 5.15 26.53 -4.58
N ILE A 8 4.95 25.26 -4.15
CA ILE A 8 5.43 24.10 -4.86
C ILE A 8 4.50 23.80 -6.03
N GLU A 9 5.04 23.78 -7.24
CA GLU A 9 4.31 23.36 -8.43
C GLU A 9 3.72 21.97 -8.26
N HIS A 10 2.43 21.81 -8.58
CA HIS A 10 1.71 20.54 -8.47
C HIS A 10 1.75 19.91 -7.07
N GLY A 11 1.66 20.72 -6.01
CA GLY A 11 1.66 20.28 -4.61
C GLY A 11 0.53 19.31 -4.23
N GLU A 12 -0.50 19.15 -5.07
CA GLU A 12 -1.55 18.15 -4.95
C GLU A 12 -1.01 16.72 -4.92
N TRP A 13 0.10 16.44 -5.58
CA TRP A 13 0.75 15.13 -5.57
C TRP A 13 1.34 14.76 -4.20
N ILE A 14 1.80 15.77 -3.45
CA ILE A 14 2.24 15.58 -2.06
C ILE A 14 1.06 15.15 -1.22
N ALA A 15 -0.06 15.89 -1.30
CA ALA A 15 -1.27 15.59 -0.54
C ALA A 15 -1.83 14.19 -0.88
N MET A 16 -1.92 13.85 -2.18
CA MET A 16 -2.31 12.51 -2.63
C MET A 16 -1.40 11.41 -2.06
N THR A 17 -0.09 11.63 -2.06
CA THR A 17 0.87 10.66 -1.53
C THR A 17 0.66 10.44 -0.04
N VAL A 18 0.51 11.51 0.73
CA VAL A 18 0.26 11.46 2.17
C VAL A 18 -1.07 10.74 2.45
N PHE A 19 -2.14 11.12 1.75
CA PHE A 19 -3.46 10.54 1.95
C PHE A 19 -3.50 9.04 1.62
N VAL A 20 -2.90 8.64 0.49
CA VAL A 20 -2.89 7.23 0.07
C VAL A 20 -2.07 6.37 1.03
N LEU A 21 -0.91 6.84 1.50
CA LEU A 21 -0.06 6.07 2.40
C LEU A 21 -0.66 5.96 3.81
N LEU A 22 -1.11 7.06 4.41
CA LEU A 22 -1.71 7.05 5.75
C LEU A 22 -3.12 6.43 5.75
N GLY A 23 -3.89 6.63 4.68
CA GLY A 23 -5.26 6.10 4.58
C GLY A 23 -5.32 4.62 4.25
N SER A 24 -4.29 4.06 3.59
CA SER A 24 -4.31 2.65 3.19
C SER A 24 -3.87 1.68 4.28
N VAL A 25 -3.02 2.11 5.22
CA VAL A 25 -2.43 1.24 6.26
C VAL A 25 -2.20 2.02 7.55
N PRO A 26 -2.75 1.53 8.68
CA PRO A 26 -2.61 2.23 9.96
C PRO A 26 -1.28 1.92 10.69
N TYR A 27 -0.54 0.86 10.30
CA TYR A 27 0.61 0.37 11.04
C TYR A 27 1.94 0.84 10.46
N GLN A 28 2.86 1.26 11.33
CA GLN A 28 4.17 1.81 10.94
C GLN A 28 4.98 0.88 10.02
N GLY A 29 5.04 -0.42 10.34
CA GLY A 29 5.78 -1.39 9.51
C GLY A 29 5.21 -1.53 8.10
N ALA A 30 3.89 -1.47 7.95
CA ALA A 30 3.23 -1.53 6.65
C ALA A 30 3.37 -0.20 5.88
N ILE A 31 3.37 0.96 6.57
CA ILE A 31 3.61 2.27 5.95
C ILE A 31 5.01 2.31 5.33
N ASN A 32 6.04 1.86 6.05
CA ASN A 32 7.42 1.83 5.57
C ASN A 32 7.56 0.99 4.29
N SER A 33 6.97 -0.22 4.26
CA SER A 33 6.99 -1.07 3.07
C SER A 33 6.30 -0.40 1.88
N LYS A 34 5.11 0.15 2.08
CA LYS A 34 4.36 0.83 1.02
C LYS A 34 5.00 2.13 0.55
N ALA A 35 5.65 2.87 1.44
CA ALA A 35 6.42 4.05 1.10
C ALA A 35 7.58 3.71 0.15
N TYR A 36 8.29 2.62 0.45
CA TYR A 36 9.37 2.11 -0.40
C TYR A 36 8.85 1.67 -1.77
N GLU A 37 7.79 0.85 -1.81
CA GLU A 37 7.17 0.41 -3.06
C GLU A 37 6.66 1.58 -3.90
N ARG A 38 6.10 2.62 -3.26
CA ARG A 38 5.65 3.84 -3.93
C ARG A 38 6.79 4.58 -4.60
N THR A 39 7.91 4.75 -3.91
CA THR A 39 9.09 5.44 -4.45
C THR A 39 9.64 4.67 -5.65
N ILE A 40 9.85 3.36 -5.52
CA ILE A 40 10.36 2.52 -6.61
C ILE A 40 9.39 2.52 -7.80
N GLY A 41 8.11 2.32 -7.56
CA GLY A 41 7.10 2.30 -8.63
C GLY A 41 7.08 3.61 -9.42
N THR A 42 7.16 4.75 -8.72
CA THR A 42 7.20 6.07 -9.38
C THR A 42 8.46 6.26 -10.22
N VAL A 43 9.65 5.89 -9.70
CA VAL A 43 10.92 6.01 -10.41
C VAL A 43 10.96 5.09 -11.63
N LEU A 44 10.53 3.84 -11.48
CA LEU A 44 10.47 2.89 -12.60
C LEU A 44 9.46 3.33 -13.68
N GLY A 45 8.27 3.77 -13.27
CA GLY A 45 7.27 4.28 -14.21
C GLY A 45 7.75 5.49 -14.99
N MET A 46 8.47 6.39 -14.31
CA MET A 46 9.11 7.55 -14.95
C MET A 46 10.17 7.12 -15.96
N ALA A 47 11.08 6.22 -15.57
CA ALA A 47 12.13 5.72 -16.47
C ALA A 47 11.57 5.06 -17.73
N ILE A 48 10.53 4.21 -17.55
CA ILE A 48 9.84 3.56 -18.68
C ILE A 48 9.12 4.59 -19.56
N GLY A 49 8.42 5.54 -18.96
CA GLY A 49 7.70 6.59 -19.70
C GLY A 49 8.64 7.47 -20.52
N ILE A 50 9.77 7.89 -19.94
CA ILE A 50 10.82 8.65 -20.64
C ILE A 50 11.39 7.84 -21.81
N ALA A 51 11.70 6.56 -21.59
CA ALA A 51 12.22 5.69 -22.63
C ALA A 51 11.23 5.53 -23.80
N LEU A 52 9.94 5.41 -23.53
CA LEU A 52 8.89 5.32 -24.55
C LEU A 52 8.74 6.63 -25.34
N ILE A 53 8.81 7.78 -24.67
CA ILE A 53 8.75 9.09 -25.36
C ILE A 53 9.98 9.28 -26.24
N TRP A 54 11.15 8.94 -25.72
CA TRP A 54 12.39 9.00 -26.49
C TRP A 54 12.35 8.08 -27.73
N LEU A 55 11.84 6.86 -27.58
CA LEU A 55 11.67 5.90 -28.65
C LEU A 55 10.71 6.43 -29.73
N ASN A 56 9.60 7.06 -29.32
CA ASN A 56 8.65 7.67 -30.25
C ASN A 56 9.31 8.82 -31.04
N HIS A 57 10.04 9.69 -30.34
CA HIS A 57 10.65 10.86 -30.97
C HIS A 57 11.72 10.47 -32.00
N ASN A 58 12.58 9.47 -31.69
CA ASN A 58 13.74 9.15 -32.53
C ASN A 58 13.47 8.07 -33.58
N MET A 59 12.56 7.14 -33.34
CA MET A 59 12.42 5.96 -34.20
C MET A 59 11.02 5.79 -34.80
N LEU A 60 9.97 6.07 -34.06
CA LEU A 60 8.62 5.67 -34.46
C LEU A 60 7.77 6.78 -35.09
N HIS A 61 8.08 8.05 -34.82
CA HIS A 61 7.42 9.24 -35.39
C HIS A 61 5.88 9.10 -35.45
N ASN A 62 5.24 8.74 -34.31
CA ASN A 62 3.81 8.50 -34.18
C ASN A 62 3.25 7.34 -35.03
N ASN A 63 4.06 6.36 -35.33
CA ASN A 63 3.62 5.14 -36.02
C ASN A 63 2.65 4.33 -35.12
N PRO A 64 1.61 3.64 -35.68
CA PRO A 64 0.75 2.77 -34.91
C PRO A 64 1.49 1.70 -34.07
N LEU A 65 2.69 1.33 -34.46
CA LEU A 65 3.58 0.44 -33.69
C LEU A 65 3.88 0.98 -32.29
N TYR A 66 3.93 2.30 -32.10
CA TYR A 66 4.12 2.93 -30.79
C TYR A 66 2.99 2.62 -29.81
N PHE A 67 1.76 2.67 -30.28
CA PHE A 67 0.59 2.35 -29.43
C PHE A 67 0.56 0.86 -29.06
N ILE A 68 1.02 -0.02 -29.95
CA ILE A 68 1.15 -1.45 -29.65
C ILE A 68 2.20 -1.68 -28.55
N ILE A 69 3.34 -1.00 -28.60
CA ILE A 69 4.38 -1.08 -27.57
C ILE A 69 3.83 -0.60 -26.21
N ILE A 70 3.13 0.54 -26.18
CA ILE A 70 2.49 1.04 -24.95
C ILE A 70 1.51 0.00 -24.40
N ALA A 71 0.68 -0.60 -25.24
CA ALA A 71 -0.28 -1.61 -24.80
C ALA A 71 0.42 -2.83 -24.19
N ILE A 72 1.51 -3.32 -24.81
CA ILE A 72 2.30 -4.45 -24.30
C ILE A 72 2.92 -4.08 -22.93
N VAL A 73 3.57 -2.93 -22.81
CA VAL A 73 4.21 -2.49 -21.55
C VAL A 73 3.16 -2.30 -20.46
N SER A 74 1.98 -1.75 -20.80
CA SER A 74 0.87 -1.62 -19.86
C SER A 74 0.32 -2.98 -19.41
N ALA A 75 0.20 -3.95 -20.33
CA ALA A 75 -0.23 -5.30 -19.99
C ALA A 75 0.78 -6.03 -19.09
N ILE A 76 2.08 -5.88 -19.33
CA ILE A 76 3.15 -6.40 -18.47
C ILE A 76 3.08 -5.76 -17.08
N SER A 77 2.93 -4.44 -17.00
CA SER A 77 2.74 -3.74 -15.72
C SER A 77 1.51 -4.26 -14.98
N GLY A 78 0.38 -4.42 -15.69
CA GLY A 78 -0.85 -4.98 -15.14
C GLY A 78 -0.68 -6.43 -14.62
N TRP A 79 0.05 -7.28 -15.36
CA TRP A 79 0.36 -8.63 -14.90
C TRP A 79 1.15 -8.65 -13.59
N HIS A 80 2.16 -7.76 -13.46
CA HIS A 80 2.98 -7.67 -12.25
C HIS A 80 2.21 -7.13 -11.04
N THR A 81 1.04 -6.51 -11.20
CA THR A 81 0.20 -6.08 -10.07
C THR A 81 -0.33 -7.26 -9.25
N LEU A 82 -0.39 -8.46 -9.82
CA LEU A 82 -0.80 -9.69 -9.13
C LEU A 82 0.33 -10.32 -8.30
N GLY A 83 1.57 -9.82 -8.45
CA GLY A 83 2.75 -10.33 -7.76
C GLY A 83 3.00 -9.69 -6.38
N ASN A 84 4.11 -10.08 -5.76
CA ASN A 84 4.52 -9.62 -4.42
C ASN A 84 4.76 -8.10 -4.34
N TYR A 85 5.12 -7.46 -5.44
CA TYR A 85 5.34 -6.01 -5.57
C TYR A 85 4.22 -5.33 -6.36
N GLY A 86 3.00 -5.84 -6.25
CA GLY A 86 1.84 -5.40 -7.03
C GLY A 86 1.56 -3.91 -6.92
N TYR A 87 1.73 -3.32 -5.74
CA TYR A 87 1.55 -1.90 -5.53
C TYR A 87 2.58 -1.06 -6.29
N ALA A 88 3.84 -1.46 -6.30
CA ALA A 88 4.89 -0.77 -7.06
C ALA A 88 4.64 -0.85 -8.58
N ALA A 89 4.22 -2.03 -9.08
CA ALA A 89 3.88 -2.23 -10.49
C ALA A 89 2.68 -1.38 -10.92
N MET A 90 1.64 -1.30 -10.10
CA MET A 90 0.48 -0.45 -10.35
C MET A 90 0.89 1.04 -10.45
N LEU A 91 1.74 1.50 -9.54
CA LEU A 91 2.22 2.89 -9.55
C LEU A 91 3.13 3.17 -10.73
N ALA A 92 3.96 2.21 -11.14
CA ALA A 92 4.79 2.34 -12.33
C ALA A 92 3.93 2.52 -13.59
N GLY A 93 2.91 1.68 -13.77
CA GLY A 93 1.95 1.81 -14.86
C GLY A 93 1.20 3.14 -14.85
N LEU A 94 0.72 3.57 -13.68
CA LEU A 94 0.02 4.86 -13.52
C LEU A 94 0.95 6.04 -13.85
N THR A 95 2.19 6.03 -13.38
CA THR A 95 3.16 7.11 -13.62
C THR A 95 3.54 7.18 -15.09
N MET A 96 3.78 6.02 -15.72
CA MET A 96 4.02 5.92 -17.17
C MET A 96 2.84 6.49 -17.96
N ALA A 97 1.60 6.07 -17.65
CA ALA A 97 0.40 6.52 -18.35
C ALA A 97 0.20 8.03 -18.25
N MET A 98 0.48 8.63 -17.08
CA MET A 98 0.39 10.07 -16.90
C MET A 98 1.47 10.86 -17.67
N LEU A 99 2.70 10.32 -17.78
CA LEU A 99 3.73 10.93 -18.61
C LEU A 99 3.31 10.92 -20.08
N LEU A 100 2.83 9.78 -20.57
CA LEU A 100 2.41 9.62 -21.97
C LEU A 100 1.14 10.42 -22.31
N GLY A 101 0.28 10.65 -21.33
CA GLY A 101 -0.92 11.48 -21.50
C GLY A 101 -0.66 12.99 -21.48
N ASN A 102 0.51 13.43 -21.06
CA ASN A 102 0.87 14.84 -21.05
C ASN A 102 1.39 15.28 -22.43
N VAL A 103 0.53 15.91 -23.20
CA VAL A 103 0.78 16.37 -24.57
C VAL A 103 1.67 17.64 -24.64
N SER A 104 2.01 18.25 -23.49
CA SER A 104 2.85 19.45 -23.43
C SER A 104 4.30 19.16 -23.80
N ASN A 105 4.99 20.16 -24.36
CA ASN A 105 6.42 20.06 -24.69
C ASN A 105 7.32 19.87 -23.45
N ASP A 106 6.79 20.10 -22.24
CA ASP A 106 7.50 20.03 -20.96
C ASP A 106 7.25 18.72 -20.18
N TRP A 107 7.02 17.61 -20.88
CA TRP A 107 6.75 16.30 -20.28
C TRP A 107 7.85 15.86 -19.29
N LEU A 108 9.12 16.19 -19.58
CA LEU A 108 10.25 15.85 -18.69
C LEU A 108 10.17 16.63 -17.39
N HIS A 109 9.90 17.93 -17.45
CA HIS A 109 9.73 18.77 -16.27
C HIS A 109 8.56 18.27 -15.41
N ALA A 110 7.42 18.01 -16.01
CA ALA A 110 6.24 17.47 -15.31
C ALA A 110 6.55 16.12 -14.61
N GLY A 111 7.31 15.25 -15.26
CA GLY A 111 7.75 13.97 -14.67
C GLY A 111 8.66 14.18 -13.46
N ILE A 112 9.66 15.04 -13.57
CA ILE A 112 10.61 15.34 -12.50
C ILE A 112 9.91 15.99 -11.31
N VAL A 113 9.07 17.01 -11.53
CA VAL A 113 8.28 17.68 -10.48
C VAL A 113 7.41 16.67 -9.75
N ARG A 114 6.74 15.75 -10.47
CA ARG A 114 5.96 14.67 -9.87
C ARG A 114 6.80 13.76 -8.97
N ALA A 115 7.97 13.31 -9.45
CA ALA A 115 8.84 12.45 -8.65
C ALA A 115 9.30 13.14 -7.37
N ILE A 116 9.71 14.40 -7.46
CA ILE A 116 10.11 15.21 -6.29
C ILE A 116 8.94 15.32 -5.30
N ASN A 117 7.74 15.66 -5.77
CA ASN A 117 6.55 15.78 -4.93
C ASN A 117 6.17 14.47 -4.25
N VAL A 118 6.30 13.33 -4.93
CA VAL A 118 6.08 12.01 -4.35
C VAL A 118 7.10 11.71 -3.25
N ILE A 119 8.39 12.01 -3.48
CA ILE A 119 9.46 11.82 -2.49
C ILE A 119 9.21 12.70 -1.25
N ILE A 120 8.87 13.97 -1.44
CA ILE A 120 8.51 14.87 -0.33
C ILE A 120 7.31 14.31 0.45
N GLY A 121 6.27 13.85 -0.23
CA GLY A 121 5.11 13.22 0.38
C GLY A 121 5.46 11.97 1.19
N VAL A 122 6.35 11.12 0.68
CA VAL A 122 6.87 9.94 1.38
C VAL A 122 7.62 10.34 2.65
N VAL A 123 8.51 11.34 2.57
CA VAL A 123 9.27 11.83 3.74
C VAL A 123 8.33 12.35 4.83
N ILE A 124 7.31 13.14 4.44
CA ILE A 124 6.31 13.64 5.40
C ILE A 124 5.58 12.48 6.10
N VAL A 125 5.17 11.45 5.34
CA VAL A 125 4.50 10.27 5.90
C VAL A 125 5.40 9.49 6.85
N LEU A 126 6.68 9.30 6.50
CA LEU A 126 7.63 8.61 7.37
C LEU A 126 7.85 9.38 8.69
N ILE A 127 7.96 10.70 8.62
CA ILE A 127 8.03 11.55 9.82
C ILE A 127 6.75 11.42 10.66
N ALA A 128 5.58 11.51 10.04
CA ALA A 128 4.31 11.36 10.75
C ALA A 128 4.16 9.97 11.40
N ALA A 129 4.56 8.91 10.69
CA ALA A 129 4.54 7.53 11.21
C ALA A 129 5.52 7.31 12.37
N THR A 130 6.63 8.05 12.43
CA THR A 130 7.56 7.99 13.57
C THR A 130 7.08 8.80 14.76
N LEU A 131 6.38 9.92 14.53
CA LEU A 131 5.81 10.76 15.60
C LEU A 131 4.62 10.08 16.29
N ILE A 132 3.80 9.36 15.54
CA ILE A 132 2.61 8.65 16.04
C ILE A 132 2.74 7.16 15.67
N PRO A 133 3.63 6.40 16.34
CA PRO A 133 3.88 5.02 15.97
C PRO A 133 2.72 4.10 16.42
N ILE A 134 1.85 3.71 15.50
CA ILE A 134 0.87 2.65 15.74
C ILE A 134 1.57 1.32 15.48
N LYS A 135 2.06 0.68 16.57
CA LYS A 135 2.79 -0.58 16.48
C LYS A 135 1.84 -1.75 16.25
N SER A 136 2.03 -2.47 15.16
CA SER A 136 1.27 -3.67 14.84
C SER A 136 1.48 -4.78 15.87
N MET A 137 2.67 -4.87 16.45
CA MET A 137 3.03 -5.86 17.48
C MET A 137 2.15 -5.75 18.73
N LEU A 138 1.83 -4.52 19.19
CA LEU A 138 0.94 -4.35 20.35
C LEU A 138 -0.48 -4.81 20.02
N THR A 139 -1.01 -4.41 18.88
CA THR A 139 -2.34 -4.82 18.43
C THR A 139 -2.42 -6.34 18.25
N TRP A 140 -1.37 -6.95 17.70
CA TRP A 140 -1.29 -8.40 17.53
C TRP A 140 -1.32 -9.13 18.89
N ARG A 141 -0.54 -8.66 19.88
CA ARG A 141 -0.51 -9.23 21.24
C ARG A 141 -1.88 -9.14 21.93
N PHE A 142 -2.57 -8.00 21.80
CA PHE A 142 -3.93 -7.86 22.36
C PHE A 142 -4.91 -8.82 21.68
N LEU A 143 -4.90 -8.92 20.36
CA LEU A 143 -5.74 -9.86 19.63
C LEU A 143 -5.44 -11.31 20.00
N LEU A 144 -4.17 -11.66 20.18
CA LEU A 144 -3.77 -13.01 20.59
C LEU A 144 -4.29 -13.33 22.00
N SER A 145 -4.11 -12.43 22.96
CA SER A 145 -4.60 -12.58 24.32
C SER A 145 -6.12 -12.77 24.35
N ASP A 146 -6.85 -11.94 23.60
CA ASP A 146 -8.31 -12.00 23.51
C ASP A 146 -8.81 -13.29 22.84
N ASN A 147 -8.10 -13.76 21.81
CA ASN A 147 -8.39 -15.04 21.17
C ASN A 147 -8.16 -16.22 22.12
N LEU A 148 -7.06 -16.21 22.87
CA LEU A 148 -6.78 -17.26 23.87
C LEU A 148 -7.82 -17.25 25.00
N ALA A 149 -8.21 -16.09 25.49
CA ALA A 149 -9.26 -15.96 26.50
C ALA A 149 -10.61 -16.52 26.00
N THR A 150 -10.99 -16.20 24.76
CA THR A 150 -12.21 -16.73 24.13
C THR A 150 -12.14 -18.24 23.97
N CYS A 151 -11.01 -18.80 23.51
CA CYS A 151 -10.83 -20.24 23.41
C CYS A 151 -10.92 -20.93 24.79
N ALA A 152 -10.30 -20.37 25.82
CA ALA A 152 -10.37 -20.91 27.17
C ALA A 152 -11.81 -20.88 27.73
N HIS A 153 -12.54 -19.80 27.49
CA HIS A 153 -13.95 -19.68 27.87
C HIS A 153 -14.81 -20.74 27.17
N GLN A 154 -14.70 -20.89 25.86
CA GLN A 154 -15.43 -21.90 25.10
C GLN A 154 -15.10 -23.32 25.55
N PHE A 155 -13.80 -23.61 25.78
CA PHE A 155 -13.37 -24.89 26.29
C PHE A 155 -13.95 -25.21 27.68
N SER A 156 -13.99 -24.21 28.58
CA SER A 156 -14.57 -24.39 29.91
C SER A 156 -16.06 -24.68 29.84
N LEU A 157 -16.82 -24.01 28.97
CA LEU A 157 -18.25 -24.26 28.79
C LEU A 157 -18.54 -25.66 28.27
N ILE A 158 -17.76 -26.14 27.32
CA ILE A 158 -17.91 -27.50 26.73
C ILE A 158 -17.58 -28.59 27.74
N THR A 159 -16.55 -28.38 28.58
CA THR A 159 -16.09 -29.38 29.56
C THR A 159 -17.01 -29.47 30.76
N VAL A 160 -17.67 -28.38 31.18
CA VAL A 160 -18.51 -28.34 32.36
C VAL A 160 -19.96 -28.81 32.06
N HIS A 161 -20.46 -28.57 30.87
CA HIS A 161 -21.83 -28.87 30.51
C HIS A 161 -21.93 -30.07 29.55
N LYS A 162 -22.57 -31.16 29.97
CA LYS A 162 -22.85 -32.33 29.11
C LYS A 162 -23.85 -32.03 27.98
N ALA A 163 -24.76 -31.09 28.20
CA ALA A 163 -25.66 -30.56 27.17
C ALA A 163 -25.86 -29.06 27.42
N LEU A 164 -25.61 -28.27 26.36
CA LEU A 164 -25.72 -26.81 26.38
C LEU A 164 -27.15 -26.39 26.00
N PRO A 165 -27.80 -25.48 26.76
CA PRO A 165 -29.06 -24.87 26.35
C PRO A 165 -28.95 -24.23 24.96
N GLN A 166 -30.08 -24.18 24.22
CA GLN A 166 -30.10 -23.65 22.84
C GLN A 166 -29.57 -22.20 22.74
N ASP A 167 -29.94 -21.38 23.73
CA ASP A 167 -29.49 -19.97 23.79
C ASP A 167 -27.97 -19.86 23.96
N THR A 168 -27.38 -20.75 24.75
CA THR A 168 -25.94 -20.83 24.95
C THR A 168 -25.22 -21.31 23.67
N GLN A 169 -25.83 -22.24 22.94
CA GLN A 169 -25.31 -22.69 21.66
C GLN A 169 -25.27 -21.52 20.63
N ASN A 170 -26.35 -20.76 20.55
CA ASN A 170 -26.42 -19.59 19.65
C ASN A 170 -25.38 -18.52 20.03
N ALA A 171 -25.15 -18.26 21.30
CA ALA A 171 -24.11 -17.36 21.78
C ALA A 171 -22.71 -17.84 21.40
N LEU A 172 -22.42 -19.14 21.56
CA LEU A 172 -21.16 -19.75 21.15
C LEU A 172 -20.91 -19.64 19.65
N TRP A 173 -21.92 -19.82 18.80
CA TRP A 173 -21.80 -19.61 17.37
C TRP A 173 -21.43 -18.18 17.02
N LEU A 174 -21.98 -17.20 17.72
CA LEU A 174 -21.66 -15.79 17.52
C LEU A 174 -20.20 -15.49 17.95
N GLU A 175 -19.80 -15.99 19.12
CA GLU A 175 -18.41 -15.86 19.61
C GLU A 175 -17.41 -16.52 18.66
N GLN A 176 -17.73 -17.69 18.11
CA GLN A 176 -16.86 -18.37 17.13
C GLN A 176 -16.69 -17.56 15.84
N ARG A 177 -17.74 -16.89 15.36
CA ARG A 177 -17.65 -15.96 14.23
C ARG A 177 -16.71 -14.80 14.54
N HIS A 178 -16.83 -14.22 15.73
CA HIS A 178 -15.94 -13.14 16.18
C HIS A 178 -14.49 -13.62 16.32
N LEU A 179 -14.29 -14.82 16.87
CA LEU A 179 -12.97 -15.44 16.97
C LEU A 179 -12.34 -15.62 15.58
N ASN A 180 -13.07 -16.18 14.62
CA ASN A 180 -12.58 -16.34 13.26
C ASN A 180 -12.20 -15.01 12.60
N ALA A 181 -13.01 -13.97 12.76
CA ALA A 181 -12.71 -12.64 12.23
C ALA A 181 -11.43 -12.05 12.87
N ARG A 182 -11.25 -12.23 14.19
CA ARG A 182 -10.03 -11.80 14.91
C ARG A 182 -8.80 -12.61 14.51
N LEU A 183 -8.93 -13.92 14.25
CA LEU A 183 -7.85 -14.76 13.76
C LEU A 183 -7.39 -14.32 12.36
N VAL A 184 -8.31 -14.03 11.45
CA VAL A 184 -7.97 -13.47 10.12
C VAL A 184 -7.24 -12.13 10.26
N LYS A 185 -7.73 -11.25 11.15
CA LYS A 185 -7.08 -9.96 11.43
C LYS A 185 -5.70 -10.14 12.05
N SER A 186 -5.53 -11.06 13.01
CA SER A 186 -4.21 -11.34 13.61
C SER A 186 -3.21 -11.88 12.59
N ARG A 187 -3.67 -12.70 11.64
CA ARG A 187 -2.85 -13.21 10.55
C ARG A 187 -2.39 -12.08 9.58
N SER A 188 -3.26 -11.12 9.29
CA SER A 188 -2.90 -9.98 8.44
C SER A 188 -1.87 -9.04 9.09
N LEU A 189 -1.72 -9.10 10.42
CA LEU A 189 -0.72 -8.31 11.17
C LEU A 189 0.66 -8.96 11.20
N LEU A 190 0.83 -10.21 10.79
CA LEU A 190 2.12 -10.91 10.85
C LEU A 190 3.19 -10.23 9.97
N ALA A 191 2.84 -9.84 8.75
CA ALA A 191 3.77 -9.18 7.85
C ALA A 191 4.24 -7.80 8.37
N PRO A 192 3.34 -6.87 8.78
CA PRO A 192 3.76 -5.63 9.43
C PRO A 192 4.61 -5.84 10.69
N THR A 193 4.24 -6.81 11.54
CA THR A 193 4.97 -7.13 12.78
C THR A 193 6.38 -7.65 12.48
N ALA A 194 6.55 -8.47 11.45
CA ALA A 194 7.86 -8.95 11.02
C ALA A 194 8.75 -7.80 10.52
N HIS A 195 8.19 -6.81 9.84
CA HIS A 195 8.91 -5.61 9.43
C HIS A 195 9.31 -4.73 10.62
N GLU A 196 8.43 -4.57 11.61
CA GLU A 196 8.73 -3.81 12.83
C GLU A 196 9.85 -4.46 13.67
N SER A 197 9.87 -5.80 13.78
CA SER A 197 10.90 -6.52 14.53
C SER A 197 12.29 -6.45 13.89
N LYS A 198 12.38 -6.32 12.57
CA LYS A 198 13.65 -6.17 11.84
C LYS A 198 14.30 -4.80 12.01
N ILE A 199 13.51 -3.79 12.36
CA ILE A 199 14.01 -2.43 12.60
C ILE A 199 14.56 -2.29 14.03
N ASN A 200 14.19 -3.18 14.94
CA ASN A 200 14.60 -3.16 16.36
C ASN A 200 15.73 -4.17 16.70
N LEU A 201 16.34 -4.81 15.70
CA LEU A 201 17.54 -5.66 15.81
C LEU A 201 18.73 -5.00 15.12
#